data_3da91a6f056becf6e768bf6b18977621
#
_entry.id   3da91a6f056becf6e768bf6b18977621
#
_cell.length_a   1.000
_cell.length_b   1.000
_cell.length_c   1.000
_cell.angle_alpha   90.00
_cell.angle_beta   90.00
_cell.angle_gamma   90.00
#
_symmetry.space_group_name_H-M   'P 1'
#
loop_
_entity.id
_entity.type
_entity.pdbx_description
1 polymer ?
#
loop_
_entity_poly.entity_id
_entity_poly.type
_entity_poly.pdbx_seq_one_letter_code
_entity_poly.pdbx_strand_id
1 'polypeptide(L)'
;ISIELCDDEVHSLHEWIDGKDARETILTVSKEQQYTYGVEAGSILRKIHSLPVTEVREDWEVFYNRKIDDKISKYKECPVQYENGQIFIDFLNANRELLKDRPQVFQHGDYHIGNFMIGEDRKIYVIDFDRFDLGDPWEEFNRIVWSAQVSPSFASGMIDGYFDHKVPDLFW
;
A
#
# COMPACT_ATOMS: atom_id res chain seq x y z
N ILE A 1 -21.31 -3.30 8.45
CA ILE A 1 -21.44 -3.59 7.00
C ILE A 1 -22.43 -4.74 6.86
N SER A 2 -23.45 -4.59 6.02
CA SER A 2 -24.29 -5.69 5.55
C SER A 2 -24.19 -5.81 4.03
N ILE A 3 -24.29 -7.04 3.54
CA ILE A 3 -24.28 -7.34 2.10
C ILE A 3 -25.56 -8.12 1.82
N GLU A 4 -26.34 -7.65 0.85
CA GLU A 4 -27.61 -8.25 0.46
C GLU A 4 -27.65 -8.47 -1.05
N LEU A 5 -28.27 -9.57 -1.48
CA LEU A 5 -28.54 -9.83 -2.89
C LEU A 5 -29.98 -9.36 -3.19
N CYS A 6 -30.12 -8.40 -4.07
CA CYS A 6 -31.43 -7.85 -4.48
C CYS A 6 -31.53 -7.92 -6.01
N ASP A 7 -32.47 -8.70 -6.53
CA ASP A 7 -32.79 -8.77 -7.97
C ASP A 7 -31.56 -8.89 -8.88
N ASP A 8 -30.69 -9.85 -8.67
CA ASP A 8 -29.42 -10.09 -9.40
C ASP A 8 -28.31 -9.04 -9.20
N GLU A 9 -28.48 -8.08 -8.29
CA GLU A 9 -27.46 -7.10 -7.90
C GLU A 9 -26.99 -7.33 -6.46
N VAL A 10 -25.72 -7.05 -6.21
CA VAL A 10 -25.14 -7.09 -4.85
C VAL A 10 -25.16 -5.68 -4.28
N HIS A 11 -25.90 -5.51 -3.20
CA HIS A 11 -25.96 -4.26 -2.47
C HIS A 11 -25.13 -4.38 -1.19
N SER A 12 -24.28 -3.39 -0.91
CA SER A 12 -23.55 -3.29 0.34
C SER A 12 -23.93 -2.02 1.09
N LEU A 13 -24.28 -2.17 2.36
CA LEU A 13 -24.55 -1.05 3.27
C LEU A 13 -23.34 -0.87 4.18
N HIS A 14 -22.75 0.30 4.16
CA HIS A 14 -21.61 0.68 4.98
C HIS A 14 -22.01 1.72 6.03
N GLU A 15 -21.29 1.75 7.14
CA GLU A 15 -21.38 2.86 8.07
C GLU A 15 -20.87 4.14 7.42
N TRP A 16 -21.53 5.24 7.67
CA TRP A 16 -21.08 6.56 7.25
C TRP A 16 -19.94 7.04 8.14
N ILE A 17 -18.88 7.58 7.54
CA ILE A 17 -17.77 8.19 8.27
C ILE A 17 -17.97 9.70 8.26
N ASP A 18 -18.26 10.28 9.43
CA ASP A 18 -18.29 11.73 9.61
C ASP A 18 -16.83 12.25 9.60
N GLY A 19 -16.36 12.65 8.45
CA GLY A 19 -14.97 13.03 8.25
C GLY A 19 -14.72 13.73 6.92
N LYS A 20 -13.46 14.04 6.66
CA LYS A 20 -12.98 14.70 5.43
C LYS A 20 -11.85 13.92 4.79
N ASP A 21 -11.65 14.15 3.49
CA ASP A 21 -10.50 13.64 2.75
C ASP A 21 -9.19 13.97 3.47
N ALA A 22 -8.37 12.95 3.71
CA ALA A 22 -7.12 13.12 4.44
C ALA A 22 -6.11 13.98 3.66
N ARG A 23 -6.10 13.95 2.31
CA ARG A 23 -5.19 14.78 1.50
C ARG A 23 -5.36 16.29 1.75
N GLU A 24 -6.62 16.71 1.95
CA GLU A 24 -6.92 18.11 2.21
C GLU A 24 -6.71 18.46 3.70
N THR A 25 -7.23 17.59 4.56
CA THR A 25 -7.21 17.84 6.00
C THR A 25 -5.81 17.83 6.58
N ILE A 26 -4.92 16.96 6.09
CA ILE A 26 -3.54 16.84 6.57
C ILE A 26 -2.74 18.13 6.43
N LEU A 27 -3.03 18.92 5.40
CA LEU A 27 -2.34 20.19 5.12
C LEU A 27 -2.74 21.31 6.09
N THR A 28 -3.84 21.13 6.84
CA THR A 28 -4.35 22.12 7.79
C THR A 28 -3.80 21.96 9.21
N VAL A 29 -3.04 20.90 9.47
CA VAL A 29 -2.50 20.57 10.80
C VAL A 29 -0.97 20.69 10.85
N SER A 30 -0.40 20.72 12.06
CA SER A 30 1.05 20.81 12.24
C SER A 30 1.77 19.57 11.71
N LYS A 31 3.08 19.66 11.42
CA LYS A 31 3.89 18.53 10.95
C LYS A 31 3.93 17.38 11.96
N GLU A 32 3.91 17.68 13.24
CA GLU A 32 3.86 16.70 14.33
C GLU A 32 2.52 15.94 14.28
N GLN A 33 1.42 16.64 14.03
CA GLN A 33 0.11 16.02 13.89
C GLN A 33 0.02 15.21 12.59
N GLN A 34 0.60 15.68 11.48
CA GLN A 34 0.71 14.93 10.23
C GLN A 34 1.46 13.61 10.44
N TYR A 35 2.58 13.67 11.16
CA TYR A 35 3.36 12.47 11.52
C TYR A 35 2.54 11.51 12.40
N THR A 36 1.82 12.02 13.41
CA THR A 36 0.97 11.21 14.28
C THR A 36 -0.11 10.46 13.49
N TYR A 37 -0.77 11.13 12.57
CA TYR A 37 -1.72 10.48 11.65
C TYR A 37 -1.03 9.42 10.78
N GLY A 38 0.19 9.68 10.33
CA GLY A 38 0.99 8.69 9.62
C GLY A 38 1.24 7.45 10.46
N VAL A 39 1.67 7.61 11.72
CA VAL A 39 1.88 6.48 12.64
C VAL A 39 0.61 5.67 12.85
N GLU A 40 -0.53 6.32 12.99
CA GLU A 40 -1.83 5.65 13.08
C GLU A 40 -2.13 4.85 11.80
N ALA A 41 -1.96 5.45 10.61
CA ALA A 41 -2.15 4.77 9.34
C ALA A 41 -1.23 3.55 9.20
N GLY A 42 0.06 3.67 9.52
CA GLY A 42 1.00 2.54 9.51
C GLY A 42 0.59 1.41 10.46
N SER A 43 0.10 1.76 11.64
CA SER A 43 -0.41 0.79 12.62
C SER A 43 -1.68 0.07 12.12
N ILE A 44 -2.55 0.78 11.39
CA ILE A 44 -3.74 0.17 10.76
C ILE A 44 -3.29 -0.79 9.66
N LEU A 45 -2.34 -0.42 8.81
CA LEU A 45 -1.82 -1.31 7.77
C LEU A 45 -1.25 -2.60 8.36
N ARG A 46 -0.50 -2.51 9.45
CA ARG A 46 0.00 -3.69 10.16
C ARG A 46 -1.12 -4.60 10.65
N LYS A 47 -2.26 -4.05 11.10
CA LYS A 47 -3.43 -4.83 11.49
C LYS A 47 -4.08 -5.50 10.27
N ILE A 48 -4.19 -4.80 9.14
CA ILE A 48 -4.69 -5.36 7.89
C ILE A 48 -3.82 -6.55 7.47
N HIS A 49 -2.50 -6.42 7.49
CA HIS A 49 -1.56 -7.49 7.17
C HIS A 49 -1.56 -8.65 8.19
N SER A 50 -2.14 -8.47 9.38
CA SER A 50 -2.30 -9.54 10.37
C SER A 50 -3.58 -10.37 10.18
N LEU A 51 -4.42 -10.02 9.23
CA LEU A 51 -5.62 -10.80 8.91
C LEU A 51 -5.21 -12.18 8.39
N PRO A 52 -5.94 -13.25 8.79
CA PRO A 52 -5.61 -14.58 8.34
C PRO A 52 -5.82 -14.71 6.82
N VAL A 53 -4.79 -15.23 6.14
CA VAL A 53 -4.87 -15.59 4.73
C VAL A 53 -5.39 -17.02 4.65
N THR A 54 -6.54 -17.22 4.04
CA THR A 54 -7.22 -18.54 3.92
C THR A 54 -6.93 -19.24 2.61
N GLU A 55 -6.41 -18.53 1.62
CA GLU A 55 -6.06 -19.06 0.31
C GLU A 55 -4.55 -19.14 0.16
N VAL A 56 -4.06 -20.31 -0.25
CA VAL A 56 -2.65 -20.48 -0.62
C VAL A 56 -2.53 -20.10 -2.09
N ARG A 57 -1.83 -19.01 -2.37
CA ARG A 57 -1.44 -18.65 -3.74
C ARG A 57 -0.10 -19.27 -4.10
N GLU A 58 0.26 -19.15 -5.38
CA GLU A 58 1.59 -19.42 -5.88
C GLU A 58 2.67 -18.77 -4.99
N ASP A 59 3.82 -19.41 -4.87
CA ASP A 59 4.97 -18.85 -4.17
C ASP A 59 5.30 -17.43 -4.67
N TRP A 60 5.61 -16.51 -3.75
CA TRP A 60 5.81 -15.10 -4.08
C TRP A 60 7.00 -14.86 -5.01
N GLU A 61 8.11 -15.60 -4.79
CA GLU A 61 9.29 -15.50 -5.65
C GLU A 61 8.95 -15.89 -7.09
N VAL A 62 8.21 -16.98 -7.28
CA VAL A 62 7.79 -17.46 -8.60
C VAL A 62 6.84 -16.45 -9.26
N PHE A 63 5.82 -16.02 -8.55
CA PHE A 63 4.84 -15.05 -9.04
C PHE A 63 5.50 -13.73 -9.45
N TYR A 64 6.31 -13.16 -8.55
CA TYR A 64 6.86 -11.83 -8.76
C TYR A 64 7.97 -11.81 -9.80
N ASN A 65 8.78 -12.86 -9.90
CA ASN A 65 9.74 -13.01 -10.98
C ASN A 65 9.05 -13.03 -12.36
N ARG A 66 7.93 -13.74 -12.51
CA ARG A 66 7.13 -13.72 -13.73
C ARG A 66 6.59 -12.32 -14.04
N LYS A 67 6.11 -11.60 -13.02
CA LYS A 67 5.65 -10.21 -13.13
C LYS A 67 6.77 -9.28 -13.59
N ILE A 68 7.99 -9.43 -13.07
CA ILE A 68 9.19 -8.68 -13.48
C ILE A 68 9.50 -8.98 -14.95
N ASP A 69 9.55 -10.24 -15.35
CA ASP A 69 9.88 -10.63 -16.74
C ASP A 69 8.86 -10.07 -17.73
N ASP A 70 7.57 -10.14 -17.42
CA ASP A 70 6.51 -9.53 -18.24
C ASP A 70 6.69 -8.00 -18.36
N LYS A 71 7.00 -7.32 -17.27
CA LYS A 71 7.23 -5.86 -17.29
C LYS A 71 8.49 -5.48 -18.08
N ILE A 72 9.57 -6.23 -17.93
CA ILE A 72 10.81 -6.01 -18.71
C ILE A 72 10.55 -6.23 -20.20
N SER A 73 9.80 -7.30 -20.56
CA SER A 73 9.46 -7.56 -21.97
C SER A 73 8.63 -6.41 -22.56
N LYS A 74 7.57 -6.01 -21.89
CA LYS A 74 6.71 -4.88 -22.30
C LYS A 74 7.50 -3.57 -22.39
N TYR A 75 8.42 -3.32 -21.48
CA TYR A 75 9.28 -2.15 -21.54
C TYR A 75 10.18 -2.16 -22.77
N LYS A 76 10.80 -3.30 -23.09
CA LYS A 76 11.67 -3.44 -24.29
C LYS A 76 10.91 -3.27 -25.60
N GLU A 77 9.64 -3.64 -25.64
CA GLU A 77 8.75 -3.48 -26.79
C GLU A 77 8.17 -2.07 -26.92
N CYS A 78 8.21 -1.28 -25.82
CA CYS A 78 7.67 0.07 -25.80
C CYS A 78 8.49 1.01 -26.71
N PRO A 79 7.85 1.78 -27.61
CA PRO A 79 8.54 2.73 -28.48
C PRO A 79 9.16 3.92 -27.71
N VAL A 80 8.70 4.16 -26.47
CA VAL A 80 9.23 5.21 -25.59
C VAL A 80 9.99 4.54 -24.45
N GLN A 81 11.29 4.81 -24.38
CA GLN A 81 12.15 4.29 -23.33
C GLN A 81 12.89 5.43 -22.63
N TYR A 82 13.21 5.23 -21.35
CA TYR A 82 14.05 6.15 -20.61
C TYR A 82 15.51 6.01 -21.04
N GLU A 83 16.25 7.12 -21.11
CA GLU A 83 17.67 7.13 -21.47
C GLU A 83 18.51 6.14 -20.65
N ASN A 84 18.21 6.02 -19.34
CA ASN A 84 18.90 5.12 -18.40
C ASN A 84 18.03 3.91 -17.98
N GLY A 85 17.07 3.50 -18.79
CA GLY A 85 16.13 2.41 -18.46
C GLY A 85 16.83 1.08 -18.18
N GLN A 86 17.98 0.82 -18.82
CA GLN A 86 18.75 -0.41 -18.60
C GLN A 86 19.25 -0.55 -17.15
N ILE A 87 19.57 0.55 -16.46
CA ILE A 87 20.01 0.53 -15.06
C ILE A 87 18.94 -0.10 -14.16
N PHE A 88 17.64 0.21 -14.39
CA PHE A 88 16.55 -0.40 -13.62
C PHE A 88 16.42 -1.90 -13.91
N ILE A 89 16.58 -2.31 -15.16
CA ILE A 89 16.53 -3.73 -15.53
C ILE A 89 17.68 -4.50 -14.87
N ASP A 90 18.88 -3.96 -14.92
CA ASP A 90 20.07 -4.56 -14.30
C ASP A 90 19.93 -4.65 -12.78
N PHE A 91 19.39 -3.60 -12.14
CA PHE A 91 19.10 -3.61 -10.72
C PHE A 91 18.10 -4.70 -10.35
N LEU A 92 16.97 -4.81 -11.07
CA LEU A 92 15.96 -5.84 -10.83
C LEU A 92 16.56 -7.24 -10.98
N ASN A 93 17.33 -7.48 -12.04
CA ASN A 93 17.94 -8.78 -12.29
C ASN A 93 19.01 -9.16 -11.25
N ALA A 94 19.75 -8.18 -10.74
CA ALA A 94 20.80 -8.40 -9.73
C ALA A 94 20.23 -8.67 -8.33
N ASN A 95 18.95 -8.31 -8.08
CA ASN A 95 18.34 -8.37 -6.75
C ASN A 95 17.14 -9.33 -6.65
N ARG A 96 16.94 -10.21 -7.64
CA ARG A 96 15.80 -11.15 -7.63
C ARG A 96 15.78 -12.08 -6.43
N GLU A 97 16.93 -12.40 -5.87
CA GLU A 97 17.05 -13.23 -4.66
C GLU A 97 16.37 -12.62 -3.41
N LEU A 98 16.15 -11.29 -3.40
CA LEU A 98 15.43 -10.60 -2.32
C LEU A 98 13.93 -10.96 -2.27
N LEU A 99 13.40 -11.60 -3.30
CA LEU A 99 12.03 -12.10 -3.35
C LEU A 99 11.85 -13.43 -2.62
N LYS A 100 12.96 -14.11 -2.30
CA LYS A 100 12.94 -15.44 -1.70
C LYS A 100 12.41 -15.38 -0.26
N ASP A 101 11.61 -16.39 0.09
CA ASP A 101 11.05 -16.57 1.43
C ASP A 101 10.24 -15.34 1.94
N ARG A 102 9.76 -14.48 1.03
CA ARG A 102 8.92 -13.35 1.40
C ARG A 102 7.51 -13.81 1.80
N PRO A 103 7.00 -13.33 2.94
CA PRO A 103 5.65 -13.68 3.37
C PRO A 103 4.59 -13.08 2.43
N GLN A 104 3.45 -13.75 2.37
CA GLN A 104 2.26 -13.19 1.72
C GLN A 104 1.20 -12.89 2.78
N VAL A 105 0.65 -11.69 2.73
CA VAL A 105 -0.38 -11.19 3.64
C VAL A 105 -1.57 -10.65 2.86
N PHE A 106 -2.68 -10.43 3.54
CA PHE A 106 -3.79 -9.68 2.97
C PHE A 106 -3.38 -8.22 2.80
N GLN A 107 -3.42 -7.72 1.57
CA GLN A 107 -3.08 -6.34 1.22
C GLN A 107 -4.35 -5.52 0.99
N HIS A 108 -4.30 -4.23 1.29
CA HIS A 108 -5.30 -3.27 0.84
C HIS A 108 -5.23 -3.08 -0.69
N GLY A 109 -4.02 -3.15 -1.26
CA GLY A 109 -3.77 -3.07 -2.71
C GLY A 109 -3.69 -1.64 -3.28
N ASP A 110 -4.09 -0.62 -2.50
CA ASP A 110 -4.02 0.80 -2.90
C ASP A 110 -3.82 1.73 -1.69
N TYR A 111 -2.87 1.39 -0.79
CA TYR A 111 -2.69 2.06 0.49
C TYR A 111 -1.92 3.37 0.37
N HIS A 112 -2.62 4.46 0.22
CA HIS A 112 -2.06 5.81 0.16
C HIS A 112 -3.04 6.86 0.71
N ILE A 113 -2.56 8.07 0.97
CA ILE A 113 -3.32 9.15 1.63
C ILE A 113 -4.65 9.48 0.93
N GLY A 114 -4.79 9.20 -0.37
CA GLY A 114 -6.02 9.42 -1.12
C GLY A 114 -7.16 8.48 -0.74
N ASN A 115 -6.85 7.36 -0.08
CA ASN A 115 -7.80 6.36 0.38
C ASN A 115 -7.98 6.41 1.91
N PHE A 116 -7.76 7.60 2.49
CA PHE A 116 -7.98 7.83 3.92
C PHE A 116 -8.93 9.00 4.15
N MET A 117 -9.67 8.90 5.24
CA MET A 117 -10.45 9.98 5.81
C MET A 117 -9.96 10.29 7.22
N ILE A 118 -10.03 11.56 7.60
CA ILE A 118 -9.85 12.00 9.00
C ILE A 118 -11.23 12.33 9.54
N GLY A 119 -11.69 11.53 10.52
CA GLY A 119 -12.98 11.68 11.17
C GLY A 119 -13.04 12.93 12.07
N GLU A 120 -14.26 13.33 12.42
CA GLU A 120 -14.47 14.39 13.43
C GLU A 120 -13.90 14.01 14.80
N ASP A 121 -13.78 12.71 15.08
CA ASP A 121 -13.10 12.14 16.24
C ASP A 121 -11.56 12.19 16.15
N ARG A 122 -11.03 12.79 15.08
CA ARG A 122 -9.59 12.93 14.78
C ARG A 122 -8.84 11.61 14.61
N LYS A 123 -9.52 10.55 14.15
CA LYS A 123 -8.89 9.28 13.78
C LYS A 123 -8.79 9.14 12.27
N ILE A 124 -7.85 8.29 11.85
CA ILE A 124 -7.72 7.85 10.46
C ILE A 124 -8.70 6.69 10.21
N TYR A 125 -9.42 6.81 9.10
CA TYR A 125 -10.25 5.75 8.54
C TYR A 125 -9.71 5.38 7.15
N VAL A 126 -9.56 4.09 6.91
CA VAL A 126 -9.11 3.53 5.63
C VAL A 126 -10.35 3.12 4.84
N ILE A 127 -10.41 3.53 3.57
CA ILE A 127 -11.52 3.24 2.66
C ILE A 127 -10.97 2.65 1.36
N ASP A 128 -11.87 2.14 0.51
CA ASP A 128 -11.55 1.72 -0.86
C ASP A 128 -10.68 0.45 -0.94
N PHE A 129 -11.23 -0.67 -0.46
CA PHE A 129 -10.60 -1.99 -0.51
C PHE A 129 -10.88 -2.76 -1.83
N ASP A 130 -11.28 -2.09 -2.90
CA ASP A 130 -11.64 -2.74 -4.16
C ASP A 130 -10.45 -3.43 -4.86
N ARG A 131 -9.24 -3.03 -4.49
CA ARG A 131 -7.98 -3.58 -5.02
C ARG A 131 -7.27 -4.54 -4.09
N PHE A 132 -7.98 -5.05 -3.08
CA PHE A 132 -7.35 -6.00 -2.15
C PHE A 132 -6.70 -7.18 -2.90
N ASP A 133 -5.57 -7.64 -2.38
CA ASP A 133 -4.83 -8.76 -2.96
C ASP A 133 -4.10 -9.54 -1.85
N LEU A 134 -3.39 -10.58 -2.24
CA LEU A 134 -2.45 -11.30 -1.39
C LEU A 134 -1.04 -11.13 -1.93
N GLY A 135 -0.11 -10.66 -1.11
CA GLY A 135 1.25 -10.41 -1.57
C GLY A 135 2.21 -10.00 -0.46
N ASP A 136 3.42 -9.66 -0.87
CA ASP A 136 4.44 -9.19 0.06
C ASP A 136 3.98 -7.92 0.78
N PRO A 137 4.01 -7.88 2.12
CA PRO A 137 3.56 -6.72 2.88
C PRO A 137 4.30 -5.42 2.53
N TRP A 138 5.52 -5.49 2.02
CA TRP A 138 6.28 -4.30 1.67
C TRP A 138 5.91 -3.75 0.29
N GLU A 139 5.26 -4.55 -0.57
CA GLU A 139 4.74 -4.06 -1.84
C GLU A 139 3.70 -2.94 -1.67
N GLU A 140 2.96 -2.91 -0.56
CA GLU A 140 2.02 -1.83 -0.26
C GLU A 140 2.69 -0.44 -0.21
N PHE A 141 3.97 -0.39 0.16
CA PHE A 141 4.73 0.85 0.24
C PHE A 141 5.19 1.40 -1.12
N ASN A 142 4.95 0.70 -2.23
CA ASN A 142 5.27 1.24 -3.56
C ASN A 142 4.50 2.54 -3.87
N ARG A 143 3.39 2.79 -3.18
CA ARG A 143 2.55 3.99 -3.30
C ARG A 143 2.85 5.07 -2.26
N ILE A 144 3.82 4.84 -1.38
CA ILE A 144 4.19 5.81 -0.32
C ILE A 144 4.59 7.17 -0.90
N VAL A 145 5.12 7.18 -2.14
CA VAL A 145 5.51 8.40 -2.84
C VAL A 145 4.33 9.37 -3.03
N TRP A 146 3.11 8.87 -3.23
CA TRP A 146 1.92 9.71 -3.37
C TRP A 146 1.54 10.36 -2.03
N SER A 147 1.69 9.63 -0.93
CA SER A 147 1.52 10.20 0.40
C SER A 147 2.63 11.22 0.72
N ALA A 148 3.88 10.92 0.33
CA ALA A 148 5.02 11.81 0.55
C ALA A 148 4.92 13.10 -0.26
N GLN A 149 4.34 13.09 -1.46
CA GLN A 149 4.08 14.28 -2.26
C GLN A 149 3.12 15.25 -1.57
N VAL A 150 2.16 14.74 -0.81
CA VAL A 150 1.21 15.55 -0.03
C VAL A 150 1.84 15.96 1.30
N SER A 151 2.38 15.02 2.05
CA SER A 151 3.01 15.24 3.36
C SER A 151 4.15 14.26 3.61
N PRO A 152 5.41 14.69 3.51
CA PRO A 152 6.56 13.88 3.91
C PRO A 152 6.48 13.42 5.38
N SER A 153 5.97 14.26 6.29
CA SER A 153 5.81 13.92 7.70
C SER A 153 4.82 12.76 7.90
N PHE A 154 3.69 12.78 7.18
CA PHE A 154 2.72 11.69 7.19
C PHE A 154 3.34 10.39 6.65
N ALA A 155 4.01 10.45 5.51
CA ALA A 155 4.65 9.28 4.90
C ALA A 155 5.71 8.65 5.82
N SER A 156 6.56 9.48 6.46
CA SER A 156 7.53 9.00 7.46
C SER A 156 6.83 8.33 8.65
N GLY A 157 5.77 8.97 9.18
CA GLY A 157 4.98 8.40 10.26
C GLY A 157 4.35 7.06 9.87
N MET A 158 3.89 6.91 8.61
CA MET A 158 3.29 5.66 8.15
C MET A 158 4.31 4.50 8.14
N ILE A 159 5.54 4.74 7.73
CA ILE A 159 6.61 3.75 7.83
C ILE A 159 6.90 3.42 9.29
N ASP A 160 7.13 4.42 10.13
CA ASP A 160 7.45 4.23 11.54
C ASP A 160 6.34 3.50 12.30
N GLY A 161 5.08 3.83 12.04
CA GLY A 161 3.92 3.18 12.66
C GLY A 161 3.76 1.72 12.23
N TYR A 162 4.07 1.41 10.97
CA TYR A 162 4.04 0.04 10.48
C TYR A 162 5.11 -0.84 11.15
N PHE A 163 6.35 -0.34 11.23
CA PHE A 163 7.50 -1.08 11.78
C PHE A 163 7.71 -0.88 13.29
N ASP A 164 6.82 -0.19 13.97
CA ASP A 164 6.99 0.13 15.40
C ASP A 164 8.35 0.80 15.68
N HIS A 165 8.70 1.78 14.83
CA HIS A 165 9.97 2.51 14.85
C HIS A 165 11.24 1.65 14.67
N LYS A 166 11.11 0.44 14.13
CA LYS A 166 12.23 -0.49 13.91
C LYS A 166 12.27 -0.93 12.45
N VAL A 167 12.47 0.04 11.56
CA VAL A 167 12.51 -0.22 10.11
C VAL A 167 13.71 -1.10 9.78
N PRO A 168 13.52 -2.28 9.15
CA PRO A 168 14.64 -3.12 8.75
C PRO A 168 15.48 -2.46 7.65
N ASP A 169 16.80 -2.62 7.69
CA ASP A 169 17.70 -2.07 6.66
C ASP A 169 17.31 -2.56 5.25
N LEU A 170 16.87 -3.81 5.14
CA LEU A 170 16.45 -4.42 3.87
C LEU A 170 15.19 -3.77 3.25
N PHE A 171 14.42 -3.01 4.03
CA PHE A 171 13.23 -2.31 3.53
C PHE A 171 13.57 -1.20 2.54
N TRP A 172 14.75 -0.57 2.69
CA TRP A 172 15.25 0.53 1.84
C TRP A 172 15.96 0.00 0.59
#